data_ccaf1308327c6375c3c5b0190da2d4c2
#
_entry.id   ccaf1308327c6375c3c5b0190da2d4c2
#
_cell.length_a   1.000
_cell.length_b   1.000
_cell.length_c   1.000
_cell.angle_alpha   90.00
_cell.angle_beta   90.00
_cell.angle_gamma   90.00
#
_symmetry.space_group_name_H-M   'P 1'
#
loop_
_entity.id
_entity.type
_entity.pdbx_description
1 polymer ?
#
loop_
_entity_poly.entity_id
_entity_poly.type
_entity_poly.pdbx_seq_one_letter_code
_entity_poly.pdbx_strand_id
1 'polypeptide(L)'
;RPEGTRLADIRPMARINVSVMVEEDGRREQGGMGQGGRHGLAPLMSPETWKPMIAEALRIAQVNLGAVEAPAGVMDVVLGPGWPGILLHEAIGHGLEGDFNRKETSAFAGLMGKQIASKGVTVLDDGTIPDRRGSISIDDEGTPSAKNVLIEDGVLVGYLQDRQNARLMGVEPTGNGRRESYAHAPMPRMTNT
;
A
#
# COMPACT_ATOMS: atom_id res chain seq x y z
N ARG A 1 6.71 25.60 -3.43
CA ARG A 1 7.04 25.80 -1.97
C ARG A 1 7.02 27.30 -1.65
N PRO A 2 6.70 27.70 -0.41
CA PRO A 2 6.74 29.11 -0.01
C PRO A 2 8.12 29.76 -0.25
N GLU A 3 9.20 28.98 -0.17
CA GLU A 3 10.59 29.40 -0.38
C GLU A 3 10.93 29.62 -1.89
N GLY A 4 9.94 29.60 -2.79
CA GLY A 4 10.13 29.82 -4.21
C GLY A 4 10.60 28.58 -4.99
N THR A 5 10.83 27.43 -4.35
CA THR A 5 11.21 26.19 -5.01
C THR A 5 10.08 25.68 -5.92
N ARG A 6 10.36 25.51 -7.20
CA ARG A 6 9.45 24.89 -8.18
C ARG A 6 9.85 23.42 -8.37
N LEU A 7 8.89 22.55 -8.21
CA LEU A 7 9.07 21.11 -8.37
C LEU A 7 7.97 20.57 -9.29
N ALA A 8 8.29 19.60 -10.10
CA ALA A 8 7.36 18.91 -10.98
C ALA A 8 7.58 17.41 -10.89
N ASP A 9 6.50 16.66 -10.99
CA ASP A 9 6.51 15.21 -11.02
C ASP A 9 5.51 14.73 -12.07
N ILE A 10 5.87 13.71 -12.83
CA ILE A 10 4.99 13.06 -13.80
C ILE A 10 4.56 11.74 -13.21
N ARG A 11 3.27 11.58 -12.94
CA ARG A 11 2.70 10.42 -12.26
C ARG A 11 1.77 9.62 -13.19
N PRO A 12 2.28 9.01 -14.27
CA PRO A 12 1.44 8.14 -15.09
C PRO A 12 0.92 7.00 -14.23
N MET A 13 -0.26 6.54 -14.51
CA MET A 13 -0.83 5.36 -13.85
C MET A 13 -1.74 4.64 -14.82
N ALA A 14 -1.44 3.38 -15.06
CA ALA A 14 -2.25 2.50 -15.87
C ALA A 14 -2.55 1.20 -15.13
N ARG A 15 -3.72 0.63 -15.41
CA ARG A 15 -4.14 -0.67 -14.87
C ARG A 15 -4.96 -1.42 -15.92
N ILE A 16 -4.74 -2.72 -16.00
CA ILE A 16 -5.58 -3.66 -16.74
C ILE A 16 -6.21 -4.64 -15.74
N ASN A 17 -7.47 -4.96 -15.93
CA ASN A 17 -8.17 -6.00 -15.18
C ASN A 17 -8.72 -7.02 -16.17
N VAL A 18 -8.63 -8.29 -15.80
CA VAL A 18 -9.17 -9.42 -16.52
C VAL A 18 -10.18 -10.11 -15.61
N SER A 19 -11.33 -10.44 -16.14
CA SER A 19 -12.35 -11.23 -15.45
C SER A 19 -12.77 -12.38 -16.34
N VAL A 20 -12.84 -13.57 -15.79
CA VAL A 20 -13.29 -14.79 -16.47
C VAL A 20 -14.44 -15.37 -15.68
N MET A 21 -15.52 -15.72 -16.39
CA MET A 21 -16.65 -16.45 -15.82
C MET A 21 -16.68 -17.85 -16.42
N VAL A 22 -16.89 -18.84 -15.57
CA VAL A 22 -17.09 -20.25 -15.95
C VAL A 22 -18.44 -20.73 -15.45
N GLU A 23 -19.04 -21.69 -16.18
CA GLU A 23 -20.30 -22.31 -15.80
C GLU A 23 -20.19 -23.80 -15.98
N GLU A 24 -20.62 -24.58 -14.97
CA GLU A 24 -20.70 -26.03 -15.00
C GLU A 24 -21.89 -26.46 -14.16
N ASP A 25 -22.75 -27.30 -14.70
CA ASP A 25 -23.95 -27.85 -14.04
C ASP A 25 -24.88 -26.80 -13.41
N GLY A 26 -24.97 -25.62 -14.05
CA GLY A 26 -25.77 -24.48 -13.56
C GLY A 26 -25.14 -23.65 -12.49
N ARG A 27 -23.96 -24.01 -12.00
CA ARG A 27 -23.13 -23.18 -11.09
C ARG A 27 -22.24 -22.26 -11.91
N ARG A 28 -22.25 -20.98 -11.56
CA ARG A 28 -21.40 -19.95 -12.17
C ARG A 28 -20.42 -19.43 -11.17
N GLU A 29 -19.17 -19.36 -11.57
CA GLU A 29 -18.10 -18.79 -10.74
C GLU A 29 -17.24 -17.83 -11.57
N GLN A 30 -16.64 -16.87 -10.88
CA GLN A 30 -15.81 -15.85 -11.49
C GLN A 30 -14.43 -15.85 -10.89
N GLY A 31 -13.43 -15.66 -11.74
CA GLY A 31 -12.07 -15.34 -11.36
C GLY A 31 -11.65 -14.00 -11.93
N GLY A 32 -10.79 -13.30 -11.22
CA GLY A 32 -10.28 -12.01 -11.64
C GLY A 32 -8.81 -11.82 -11.35
N MET A 33 -8.14 -11.07 -12.22
CA MET A 33 -6.74 -10.67 -12.04
C MET A 33 -6.56 -9.23 -12.48
N GLY A 34 -5.77 -8.46 -11.73
CA GLY A 34 -5.47 -7.08 -12.05
C GLY A 34 -3.98 -6.77 -11.91
N GLN A 35 -3.43 -6.03 -12.87
CA GLN A 35 -2.05 -5.56 -12.84
C GLN A 35 -1.99 -4.09 -13.27
N GLY A 36 -1.10 -3.32 -12.67
CA GLY A 36 -0.89 -1.93 -13.00
C GLY A 36 0.20 -1.29 -12.15
N GLY A 37 0.52 -0.04 -12.49
CA GLY A 37 1.59 0.68 -11.80
C GLY A 37 1.77 2.12 -12.28
N ARG A 38 2.85 2.75 -11.86
CA ARG A 38 3.29 4.11 -12.22
C ARG A 38 4.00 4.12 -13.56
N HIS A 39 3.34 3.63 -14.59
CA HIS A 39 3.84 3.58 -15.97
C HIS A 39 2.70 3.78 -16.96
N GLY A 40 3.03 3.97 -18.23
CA GLY A 40 2.04 4.03 -19.30
C GLY A 40 1.40 2.68 -19.59
N LEU A 41 0.47 2.66 -20.54
CA LEU A 41 -0.30 1.45 -20.88
C LEU A 41 0.53 0.39 -21.62
N ALA A 42 1.57 0.79 -22.36
CA ALA A 42 2.30 -0.11 -23.27
C ALA A 42 2.81 -1.43 -22.61
N PRO A 43 3.43 -1.43 -21.41
CA PRO A 43 3.86 -2.67 -20.77
C PRO A 43 2.71 -3.63 -20.45
N LEU A 44 1.52 -3.10 -20.21
CA LEU A 44 0.34 -3.91 -19.88
C LEU A 44 -0.28 -4.57 -21.11
N MET A 45 0.00 -4.05 -22.31
CA MET A 45 -0.53 -4.56 -23.57
C MET A 45 0.33 -5.68 -24.17
N SER A 46 1.44 -6.04 -23.53
CA SER A 46 2.27 -7.15 -24.03
C SER A 46 1.65 -8.51 -23.71
N PRO A 47 1.77 -9.49 -24.62
CA PRO A 47 1.29 -10.85 -24.39
C PRO A 47 1.90 -11.52 -23.15
N GLU A 48 3.12 -11.17 -22.82
CA GLU A 48 3.85 -11.67 -21.64
C GLU A 48 3.19 -11.20 -20.33
N THR A 49 2.50 -10.06 -20.36
CA THR A 49 1.75 -9.53 -19.22
C THR A 49 0.34 -10.10 -19.15
N TRP A 50 -0.46 -9.95 -20.19
CA TRP A 50 -1.88 -10.28 -20.07
C TRP A 50 -2.21 -11.77 -20.20
N LYS A 51 -1.39 -12.59 -20.91
CA LYS A 51 -1.64 -14.05 -21.01
C LYS A 51 -1.61 -14.76 -19.65
N PRO A 52 -0.59 -14.55 -18.79
CA PRO A 52 -0.61 -15.11 -17.44
C PRO A 52 -1.79 -14.63 -16.60
N MET A 53 -2.22 -13.37 -16.77
CA MET A 53 -3.38 -12.84 -16.07
C MET A 53 -4.67 -13.55 -16.45
N ILE A 54 -4.87 -13.85 -17.73
CA ILE A 54 -6.02 -14.63 -18.21
C ILE A 54 -5.98 -16.05 -17.64
N ALA A 55 -4.81 -16.70 -17.69
CA ALA A 55 -4.64 -18.06 -17.15
C ALA A 55 -4.94 -18.12 -15.65
N GLU A 56 -4.48 -17.12 -14.88
CA GLU A 56 -4.74 -17.07 -13.44
C GLU A 56 -6.20 -16.75 -13.13
N ALA A 57 -6.83 -15.82 -13.86
CA ALA A 57 -8.25 -15.53 -13.69
C ALA A 57 -9.11 -16.77 -14.00
N LEU A 58 -8.77 -17.54 -15.05
CA LEU A 58 -9.43 -18.80 -15.36
C LEU A 58 -9.21 -19.85 -14.26
N ARG A 59 -7.98 -20.01 -13.79
CA ARG A 59 -7.67 -20.95 -12.70
C ARG A 59 -8.48 -20.64 -11.44
N ILE A 60 -8.58 -19.36 -11.05
CA ILE A 60 -9.38 -18.93 -9.90
C ILE A 60 -10.86 -19.28 -10.10
N ALA A 61 -11.43 -18.99 -11.27
CA ALA A 61 -12.82 -19.32 -11.58
C ALA A 61 -13.08 -20.84 -11.50
N GLN A 62 -12.17 -21.65 -12.04
CA GLN A 62 -12.27 -23.12 -11.99
C GLN A 62 -12.14 -23.67 -10.58
N VAL A 63 -11.21 -23.14 -9.77
CA VAL A 63 -11.08 -23.54 -8.35
C VAL A 63 -12.36 -23.21 -7.58
N ASN A 64 -12.97 -22.06 -7.85
CA ASN A 64 -14.20 -21.65 -7.20
C ASN A 64 -15.38 -22.57 -7.51
N LEU A 65 -15.43 -23.18 -8.70
CA LEU A 65 -16.48 -24.19 -9.02
C LEU A 65 -16.48 -25.37 -8.04
N GLY A 66 -15.29 -25.82 -7.62
CA GLY A 66 -15.13 -26.91 -6.63
C GLY A 66 -15.03 -26.43 -5.17
N ALA A 67 -15.12 -25.12 -4.92
CA ALA A 67 -14.92 -24.59 -3.58
C ALA A 67 -16.10 -24.95 -2.65
N VAL A 68 -15.73 -25.23 -1.39
CA VAL A 68 -16.66 -25.42 -0.27
C VAL A 68 -16.56 -24.22 0.68
N GLU A 69 -17.51 -24.08 1.59
CA GLU A 69 -17.49 -23.02 2.58
C GLU A 69 -16.24 -23.13 3.46
N ALA A 70 -15.59 -21.99 3.71
CA ALA A 70 -14.47 -21.92 4.63
C ALA A 70 -14.94 -22.15 6.08
N PRO A 71 -14.15 -22.87 6.91
CA PRO A 71 -14.50 -23.03 8.31
C PRO A 71 -14.51 -21.67 9.03
N ALA A 72 -15.56 -21.41 9.82
CA ALA A 72 -15.65 -20.24 10.66
C ALA A 72 -15.18 -20.59 12.08
N GLY A 73 -14.40 -19.72 12.70
CA GLY A 73 -13.92 -19.90 14.07
C GLY A 73 -12.58 -19.23 14.33
N VAL A 74 -12.09 -19.40 15.55
CA VAL A 74 -10.73 -18.99 15.95
C VAL A 74 -9.75 -20.07 15.53
N MET A 75 -8.75 -19.70 14.75
CA MET A 75 -7.75 -20.64 14.23
C MET A 75 -6.43 -19.93 13.93
N ASP A 76 -5.35 -20.70 13.86
CA ASP A 76 -4.07 -20.21 13.40
C ASP A 76 -4.12 -19.94 11.89
N VAL A 77 -3.60 -18.77 11.47
CA VAL A 77 -3.65 -18.31 10.08
C VAL A 77 -2.23 -18.00 9.61
N VAL A 78 -1.87 -18.51 8.44
CA VAL A 78 -0.65 -18.14 7.73
C VAL A 78 -1.04 -17.23 6.57
N LEU A 79 -0.55 -15.97 6.60
CA LEU A 79 -0.76 -15.01 5.54
C LEU A 79 0.41 -15.08 4.53
N GLY A 80 0.10 -15.41 3.28
CA GLY A 80 1.07 -15.35 2.19
C GLY A 80 1.32 -13.92 1.71
N PRO A 81 2.27 -13.71 0.76
CA PRO A 81 2.50 -12.41 0.15
C PRO A 81 1.33 -11.98 -0.77
N GLY A 82 1.23 -10.68 -1.05
CA GLY A 82 0.23 -10.12 -1.96
C GLY A 82 -0.98 -9.54 -1.25
N TRP A 83 -2.20 -10.00 -1.56
CA TRP A 83 -3.45 -9.46 -1.00
C TRP A 83 -3.50 -9.34 0.52
N PRO A 84 -2.94 -10.26 1.32
CA PRO A 84 -2.85 -10.08 2.78
C PRO A 84 -2.06 -8.85 3.22
N GLY A 85 -1.24 -8.26 2.36
CA GLY A 85 -0.60 -6.95 2.59
C GLY A 85 -1.60 -5.81 2.86
N ILE A 86 -2.86 -5.94 2.39
CA ILE A 86 -3.92 -4.99 2.73
C ILE A 86 -4.22 -5.00 4.24
N LEU A 87 -4.17 -6.15 4.88
CA LEU A 87 -4.33 -6.22 6.34
C LEU A 87 -3.22 -5.44 7.06
N LEU A 88 -1.97 -5.53 6.59
CA LEU A 88 -0.86 -4.72 7.11
C LEU A 88 -1.13 -3.21 6.88
N HIS A 89 -1.61 -2.84 5.70
CA HIS A 89 -1.98 -1.46 5.36
C HIS A 89 -3.02 -0.90 6.33
N GLU A 90 -4.12 -1.61 6.55
CA GLU A 90 -5.22 -1.17 7.41
C GLU A 90 -4.88 -1.24 8.90
N ALA A 91 -4.30 -2.35 9.36
CA ALA A 91 -4.07 -2.57 10.78
C ALA A 91 -2.85 -1.82 11.33
N ILE A 92 -1.81 -1.62 10.52
CA ILE A 92 -0.53 -1.05 10.93
C ILE A 92 -0.27 0.29 10.21
N GLY A 93 -0.37 0.29 8.88
CA GLY A 93 0.04 1.43 8.07
C GLY A 93 -0.67 2.73 8.44
N HIS A 94 -1.99 2.74 8.47
CA HIS A 94 -2.78 3.91 8.91
C HIS A 94 -2.53 4.25 10.38
N GLY A 95 -2.29 3.26 11.23
CA GLY A 95 -1.95 3.48 12.62
C GLY A 95 -0.61 4.18 12.83
N LEU A 96 0.30 4.13 11.85
CA LEU A 96 1.61 4.76 11.91
C LEU A 96 1.69 6.11 11.18
N GLU A 97 0.57 6.67 10.74
CA GLU A 97 0.51 8.04 10.22
C GLU A 97 0.69 9.06 11.33
N GLY A 98 1.58 10.03 11.10
CA GLY A 98 2.08 10.93 12.14
C GLY A 98 1.02 11.85 12.74
N ASP A 99 0.01 12.25 11.98
CA ASP A 99 -1.04 13.13 12.48
C ASP A 99 -1.93 12.45 13.52
N PHE A 100 -2.26 11.17 13.34
CA PHE A 100 -3.01 10.39 14.34
C PHE A 100 -2.18 10.14 15.60
N ASN A 101 -0.87 9.89 15.42
CA ASN A 101 0.04 9.69 16.55
C ASN A 101 0.27 10.98 17.35
N ARG A 102 0.44 12.12 16.67
CA ARG A 102 0.56 13.43 17.32
C ARG A 102 -0.71 13.82 18.10
N LYS A 103 -1.89 13.48 17.56
CA LYS A 103 -3.19 13.73 18.20
C LYS A 103 -3.56 12.69 19.27
N GLU A 104 -2.72 11.69 19.49
CA GLU A 104 -2.94 10.59 20.43
C GLU A 104 -4.23 9.78 20.14
N THR A 105 -4.64 9.72 18.87
CA THR A 105 -5.81 8.96 18.41
C THR A 105 -5.47 7.60 17.82
N SER A 106 -4.17 7.32 17.59
CA SER A 106 -3.69 6.00 17.18
C SER A 106 -3.37 5.12 18.38
N ALA A 107 -3.60 3.81 18.26
CA ALA A 107 -3.14 2.81 19.23
C ALA A 107 -1.61 2.77 19.38
N PHE A 108 -0.86 3.34 18.43
CA PHE A 108 0.61 3.38 18.44
C PHE A 108 1.17 4.69 19.02
N ALA A 109 0.32 5.61 19.45
CA ALA A 109 0.76 6.87 20.02
C ALA A 109 1.59 6.66 21.29
N GLY A 110 2.75 7.33 21.36
CA GLY A 110 3.66 7.21 22.50
C GLY A 110 4.43 5.88 22.61
N LEU A 111 4.33 5.00 21.60
CA LEU A 111 5.00 3.69 21.60
C LEU A 111 6.35 3.70 20.86
N MET A 112 6.87 4.84 20.44
CA MET A 112 8.19 4.94 19.82
C MET A 112 9.26 4.28 20.69
N GLY A 113 10.07 3.39 20.10
CA GLY A 113 11.08 2.59 20.80
C GLY A 113 10.54 1.38 21.57
N LYS A 114 9.24 1.10 21.50
CA LYS A 114 8.64 -0.07 22.17
C LYS A 114 8.48 -1.24 21.20
N GLN A 115 8.53 -2.44 21.75
CA GLN A 115 8.17 -3.66 21.04
C GLN A 115 6.65 -3.67 20.79
N ILE A 116 6.23 -3.63 19.53
CA ILE A 116 4.81 -3.61 19.11
C ILE A 116 4.45 -4.77 18.20
N ALA A 117 5.44 -5.50 17.70
CA ALA A 117 5.29 -6.71 16.91
C ALA A 117 6.28 -7.78 17.37
N SER A 118 6.11 -9.01 16.90
CA SER A 118 7.06 -10.08 17.18
C SER A 118 8.45 -9.77 16.65
N LYS A 119 9.47 -10.26 17.32
CA LYS A 119 10.85 -10.21 16.85
C LYS A 119 10.95 -10.82 15.43
N GLY A 120 11.76 -10.24 14.57
CA GLY A 120 11.89 -10.61 13.17
C GLY A 120 10.90 -9.88 12.23
N VAL A 121 9.89 -9.17 12.75
CA VAL A 121 8.97 -8.38 11.93
C VAL A 121 9.57 -7.01 11.63
N THR A 122 9.74 -6.70 10.34
CA THR A 122 10.18 -5.37 9.88
C THR A 122 9.15 -4.83 8.89
N VAL A 123 8.72 -3.59 9.10
CA VAL A 123 7.74 -2.89 8.24
C VAL A 123 8.39 -1.63 7.67
N LEU A 124 8.29 -1.53 6.35
CA LEU A 124 8.85 -0.43 5.56
C LEU A 124 7.73 0.26 4.78
N ASP A 125 7.84 1.58 4.61
CA ASP A 125 7.12 2.33 3.58
C ASP A 125 8.14 2.91 2.59
N ASP A 126 8.10 2.46 1.34
CA ASP A 126 9.10 2.81 0.34
C ASP A 126 8.45 3.39 -0.92
N GLY A 127 8.46 4.71 -1.03
CA GLY A 127 7.94 5.42 -2.21
C GLY A 127 8.91 5.47 -3.39
N THR A 128 10.11 4.88 -3.26
CA THR A 128 11.16 4.93 -4.29
C THR A 128 11.18 3.70 -5.21
N ILE A 129 10.39 2.67 -4.92
CA ILE A 129 10.34 1.43 -5.71
C ILE A 129 9.84 1.75 -7.13
N PRO A 130 10.61 1.44 -8.20
CA PRO A 130 10.20 1.75 -9.57
C PRO A 130 8.85 1.13 -9.93
N ASP A 131 8.04 1.88 -10.68
CA ASP A 131 6.79 1.45 -11.31
C ASP A 131 5.68 0.96 -10.36
N ARG A 132 5.87 1.02 -9.04
CA ARG A 132 4.82 0.67 -8.09
C ARG A 132 3.77 1.78 -8.00
N ARG A 133 2.52 1.38 -7.76
CA ARG A 133 1.38 2.30 -7.70
C ARG A 133 1.56 3.43 -6.69
N GLY A 134 2.10 3.12 -5.51
CA GLY A 134 2.32 4.09 -4.43
C GLY A 134 3.55 4.97 -4.62
N SER A 135 4.42 4.66 -5.58
CA SER A 135 5.71 5.35 -5.76
C SER A 135 5.53 6.76 -6.31
N ILE A 136 6.33 7.67 -5.79
CA ILE A 136 6.35 9.09 -6.15
C ILE A 136 7.79 9.60 -6.09
N SER A 137 8.16 10.57 -6.92
CA SER A 137 9.48 11.21 -6.83
C SER A 137 9.53 12.22 -5.68
N ILE A 138 8.45 12.95 -5.51
CA ILE A 138 8.23 13.93 -4.44
C ILE A 138 6.80 13.79 -3.92
N ASP A 139 6.56 14.09 -2.66
CA ASP A 139 5.22 14.20 -2.11
C ASP A 139 4.50 15.50 -2.55
N ASP A 140 3.27 15.69 -2.13
CA ASP A 140 2.46 16.86 -2.52
C ASP A 140 2.85 18.14 -1.78
N GLU A 141 3.81 18.07 -0.88
CA GLU A 141 4.49 19.21 -0.25
C GLU A 141 5.88 19.48 -0.86
N GLY A 142 6.31 18.63 -1.83
CA GLY A 142 7.58 18.71 -2.50
C GLY A 142 8.75 18.18 -1.66
N THR A 143 8.49 17.30 -0.70
CA THR A 143 9.52 16.54 0.00
C THR A 143 9.90 15.33 -0.85
N PRO A 144 11.19 15.04 -1.09
CA PRO A 144 11.61 13.84 -1.80
C PRO A 144 11.05 12.58 -1.14
N SER A 145 10.61 11.62 -1.96
CA SER A 145 10.22 10.31 -1.47
C SER A 145 11.42 9.55 -0.91
N ALA A 146 11.18 8.69 0.06
CA ALA A 146 12.23 7.94 0.73
C ALA A 146 11.74 6.51 1.06
N LYS A 147 12.69 5.68 1.47
CA LYS A 147 12.45 4.42 2.14
C LYS A 147 12.47 4.67 3.65
N ASN A 148 11.32 4.52 4.27
CA ASN A 148 11.12 4.76 5.69
C ASN A 148 10.96 3.44 6.43
N VAL A 149 11.78 3.19 7.44
CA VAL A 149 11.59 2.07 8.37
C VAL A 149 10.61 2.50 9.45
N LEU A 150 9.53 1.79 9.61
CA LEU A 150 8.48 2.07 10.59
C LEU A 150 8.61 1.15 11.81
N ILE A 151 8.79 -0.14 11.55
CA ILE A 151 9.05 -1.17 12.56
C ILE A 151 10.32 -1.90 12.16
N GLU A 152 11.25 -2.06 13.08
CA GLU A 152 12.49 -2.81 12.90
C GLU A 152 12.61 -3.89 13.96
N ASP A 153 12.71 -5.16 13.53
CA ASP A 153 12.76 -6.31 14.44
C ASP A 153 11.67 -6.29 15.52
N GLY A 154 10.47 -5.83 15.15
CA GLY A 154 9.31 -5.72 16.02
C GLY A 154 9.24 -4.42 16.85
N VAL A 155 10.26 -3.59 16.84
CA VAL A 155 10.31 -2.31 17.56
C VAL A 155 9.82 -1.17 16.68
N LEU A 156 8.94 -0.33 17.20
CA LEU A 156 8.49 0.89 16.52
C LEU A 156 9.62 1.91 16.48
N VAL A 157 10.07 2.28 15.27
CA VAL A 157 11.20 3.19 15.06
C VAL A 157 10.85 4.43 14.24
N GLY A 158 9.66 4.49 13.63
CA GLY A 158 9.26 5.64 12.81
C GLY A 158 7.76 5.78 12.62
N TYR A 159 7.34 7.00 12.32
CA TYR A 159 6.01 7.34 11.83
C TYR A 159 6.12 7.97 10.44
N LEU A 160 5.07 7.84 9.63
CA LEU A 160 4.94 8.56 8.37
C LEU A 160 4.61 10.03 8.65
N GLN A 161 5.36 10.95 8.06
CA GLN A 161 5.26 12.37 8.36
C GLN A 161 5.05 13.22 7.11
N ASP A 162 4.09 14.15 7.19
CA ASP A 162 4.08 15.36 6.37
C ASP A 162 4.93 16.46 7.04
N ARG A 163 5.10 17.59 6.40
CA ARG A 163 5.91 18.70 6.92
C ARG A 163 5.29 19.35 8.16
N GLN A 164 3.96 19.42 8.23
CA GLN A 164 3.26 20.03 9.35
C GLN A 164 3.42 19.20 10.62
N ASN A 165 3.12 17.90 10.52
CA ASN A 165 3.18 17.01 11.68
C ASN A 165 4.63 16.75 12.10
N ALA A 166 5.56 16.61 11.14
CA ALA A 166 6.99 16.53 11.43
C ALA A 166 7.48 17.72 12.27
N ARG A 167 7.16 18.95 11.85
CA ARG A 167 7.50 20.16 12.60
C ARG A 167 6.90 20.19 14.00
N LEU A 168 5.63 19.80 14.15
CA LEU A 168 4.94 19.80 15.43
C LEU A 168 5.45 18.72 16.39
N MET A 169 6.00 17.64 15.85
CA MET A 169 6.60 16.55 16.62
C MET A 169 8.12 16.70 16.80
N GLY A 170 8.74 17.70 16.19
CA GLY A 170 10.17 17.93 16.26
C GLY A 170 11.02 16.89 15.52
N VAL A 171 10.50 16.33 14.43
CA VAL A 171 11.17 15.32 13.58
C VAL A 171 11.24 15.78 12.13
N GLU A 172 11.96 15.04 11.28
CA GLU A 172 12.05 15.32 9.85
C GLU A 172 10.82 14.75 9.09
N PRO A 173 10.39 15.41 8.00
CA PRO A 173 9.36 14.89 7.11
C PRO A 173 9.88 13.67 6.33
N THR A 174 9.01 12.69 6.09
CA THR A 174 9.38 11.41 5.48
C THR A 174 9.03 11.29 3.99
N GLY A 175 8.52 12.37 3.37
CA GLY A 175 8.07 12.32 1.97
C GLY A 175 6.71 11.66 1.79
N ASN A 176 5.90 11.68 2.83
CA ASN A 176 4.57 11.07 2.89
C ASN A 176 3.43 12.09 2.96
N GLY A 177 3.71 13.39 2.76
CA GLY A 177 2.70 14.43 2.72
C GLY A 177 1.87 14.36 1.44
N ARG A 178 0.78 13.59 1.43
CA ARG A 178 -0.04 13.31 0.26
C ARG A 178 -1.45 13.86 0.42
N ARG A 179 -2.06 14.26 -0.69
CA ARG A 179 -3.44 14.75 -0.73
C ARG A 179 -4.32 13.84 -1.58
N GLU A 180 -5.58 13.78 -1.25
CA GLU A 180 -6.58 13.05 -2.03
C GLU A 180 -6.78 13.69 -3.42
N SER A 181 -6.88 15.01 -3.46
CA SER A 181 -7.01 15.80 -4.69
C SER A 181 -6.44 17.21 -4.49
N TYR A 182 -6.43 18.00 -5.55
CA TYR A 182 -6.01 19.41 -5.49
C TYR A 182 -6.81 20.27 -4.48
N ALA A 183 -8.02 19.85 -4.14
CA ALA A 183 -8.90 20.55 -3.20
C ALA A 183 -8.64 20.18 -1.72
N HIS A 184 -7.77 19.21 -1.45
CA HIS A 184 -7.50 18.71 -0.10
C HIS A 184 -6.11 19.13 0.38
N ALA A 185 -5.98 19.39 1.67
CA ALA A 185 -4.68 19.60 2.30
C ALA A 185 -3.88 18.29 2.30
N PRO A 186 -2.54 18.36 2.14
CA PRO A 186 -1.70 17.19 2.36
C PRO A 186 -1.80 16.70 3.80
N MET A 187 -1.65 15.41 3.97
CA MET A 187 -1.60 14.72 5.26
C MET A 187 -0.68 13.51 5.15
N PRO A 188 -0.17 12.95 6.28
CA PRO A 188 0.63 11.75 6.23
C PRO A 188 -0.15 10.59 5.59
N ARG A 189 0.45 9.92 4.62
CA ARG A 189 -0.13 8.77 3.91
C ARG A 189 0.97 7.83 3.44
N MET A 190 0.66 6.54 3.46
CA MET A 190 1.53 5.50 2.93
C MET A 190 1.85 5.70 1.45
N THR A 191 2.99 5.17 1.04
CA THR A 191 3.38 4.97 -0.36
C THR A 191 3.28 3.50 -0.74
N ASN A 192 4.32 2.71 -0.54
CA ASN A 192 4.28 1.26 -0.70
C ASN A 192 4.75 0.63 0.62
N THR A 193 3.81 0.26 1.42
CA THR A 193 4.06 -0.38 2.70
C THR A 193 4.05 -1.90 2.56
#